data_365cee1a932940887cb9d1aa1e16d82c
#
_entry.id   365cee1a932940887cb9d1aa1e16d82c
#
_cell.length_a   1.000
_cell.length_b   1.000
_cell.length_c   1.000
_cell.angle_alpha   90.00
_cell.angle_beta   90.00
_cell.angle_gamma   90.00
#
_symmetry.space_group_name_H-M   'P 1'
#
loop_
_entity.id
_entity.type
_entity.pdbx_description
1 polymer ?
#
loop_
_entity_poly.entity_id
_entity_poly.type
_entity_poly.pdbx_seq_one_letter_code
_entity_poly.pdbx_strand_id
1 'polypeptide(L)'
;IKAARESVPELRVIVLTGFDNFEYARESLRLQVQDFFLKPIDEDDLFNAIEKQIKELKEQENKEQNQARVWRSQGSVVQMRLEQCMRNLVHTKADKEMQLYILQKDFQFDIKQKMSLILLEQGMYTEQQNDGKFRAMTVKNVCMSMVDSQNRGITFVDDDGTIAIVCFEKDDDDSVLEQIEELSDVLKDEFEYKPKITVGSAVQGFENLAISYNDARYLLEHEKKNRSEEHTSE
;
A
#
# COMPACT_ATOMS: atom_id res chain seq x y z
N ILE A 1 27.79 7.33 -6.12
CA ILE A 1 26.38 7.33 -6.50
C ILE A 1 25.72 6.03 -6.02
N LYS A 2 26.21 4.81 -6.42
CA LYS A 2 25.61 3.54 -6.01
C LYS A 2 25.44 3.44 -4.50
N ALA A 3 26.53 3.58 -3.73
CA ALA A 3 26.50 3.53 -2.27
C ALA A 3 25.56 4.60 -1.64
N ALA A 4 25.44 5.78 -2.24
CA ALA A 4 24.55 6.81 -1.74
C ALA A 4 23.07 6.46 -1.99
N ARG A 5 22.75 5.76 -3.08
CA ARG A 5 21.39 5.29 -3.38
C ARG A 5 20.97 4.08 -2.53
N GLU A 6 21.91 3.28 -2.03
CA GLU A 6 21.60 2.26 -1.04
C GLU A 6 21.05 2.86 0.27
N SER A 7 21.51 4.07 0.63
CA SER A 7 21.02 4.79 1.82
C SER A 7 19.83 5.73 1.51
N VAL A 8 19.75 6.24 0.28
CA VAL A 8 18.68 7.16 -0.17
C VAL A 8 18.27 6.75 -1.60
N PRO A 9 17.31 5.83 -1.74
CA PRO A 9 16.91 5.28 -3.05
C PRO A 9 16.47 6.34 -4.07
N GLU A 10 15.81 7.40 -3.62
CA GLU A 10 15.29 8.49 -4.46
C GLU A 10 16.29 9.63 -4.70
N LEU A 11 17.57 9.40 -4.40
CA LEU A 11 18.60 10.41 -4.57
C LEU A 11 18.67 10.92 -6.03
N ARG A 12 18.40 12.20 -6.22
CA ARG A 12 18.59 12.88 -7.51
C ARG A 12 20.04 13.33 -7.63
N VAL A 13 20.66 13.06 -8.76
CA VAL A 13 22.08 13.31 -8.96
C VAL A 13 22.27 14.10 -10.25
N ILE A 14 22.95 15.25 -10.16
CA ILE A 14 23.45 16.02 -11.30
C ILE A 14 24.98 15.94 -11.26
N VAL A 15 25.59 15.59 -12.38
CA VAL A 15 27.06 15.45 -12.48
C VAL A 15 27.65 16.67 -13.17
N LEU A 16 28.65 17.29 -12.53
CA LEU A 16 29.43 18.42 -13.06
C LEU A 16 30.89 17.98 -13.24
N THR A 17 31.43 18.05 -14.44
CA THR A 17 32.79 17.60 -14.73
C THR A 17 33.55 18.60 -15.60
N GLY A 18 34.87 18.74 -15.33
CA GLY A 18 35.78 19.49 -16.22
C GLY A 18 36.45 18.62 -17.29
N PHE A 19 36.15 17.33 -17.33
CA PHE A 19 36.76 16.40 -18.26
C PHE A 19 35.77 16.06 -19.37
N ASP A 20 36.14 16.38 -20.63
CA ASP A 20 35.43 15.94 -21.83
C ASP A 20 35.80 14.50 -22.13
N ASN A 21 35.28 13.57 -21.30
CA ASN A 21 35.52 12.15 -21.48
C ASN A 21 34.17 11.43 -21.65
N PHE A 22 33.98 10.89 -22.83
CA PHE A 22 32.79 10.11 -23.21
C PHE A 22 32.48 8.97 -22.22
N GLU A 23 33.48 8.38 -21.61
CA GLU A 23 33.31 7.30 -20.61
C GLU A 23 32.53 7.80 -19.37
N TYR A 24 32.77 9.02 -18.88
CA TYR A 24 32.04 9.58 -17.74
C TYR A 24 30.57 9.87 -18.08
N ALA A 25 30.31 10.37 -19.28
CA ALA A 25 28.95 10.58 -19.75
C ALA A 25 28.21 9.24 -19.86
N ARG A 26 28.86 8.20 -20.42
CA ARG A 26 28.28 6.86 -20.54
C ARG A 26 28.02 6.20 -19.19
N GLU A 27 28.93 6.35 -18.22
CA GLU A 27 28.76 5.83 -16.86
C GLU A 27 27.63 6.59 -16.11
N SER A 28 27.52 7.88 -16.33
CA SER A 28 26.43 8.67 -15.76
C SER A 28 25.05 8.22 -16.25
N LEU A 29 24.92 7.88 -17.52
CA LEU A 29 23.70 7.28 -18.07
C LEU A 29 23.38 5.91 -17.45
N ARG A 30 24.39 5.06 -17.26
CA ARG A 30 24.21 3.75 -16.59
C ARG A 30 23.80 3.89 -15.12
N LEU A 31 24.25 4.96 -14.49
CA LEU A 31 23.89 5.30 -13.11
C LEU A 31 22.59 6.10 -13.02
N GLN A 32 21.91 6.31 -14.14
CA GLN A 32 20.62 7.02 -14.19
C GLN A 32 20.67 8.38 -13.48
N VAL A 33 21.75 9.14 -13.67
CA VAL A 33 21.81 10.51 -13.18
C VAL A 33 20.81 11.38 -13.95
N GLN A 34 20.26 12.38 -13.30
CA GLN A 34 19.22 13.23 -13.85
C GLN A 34 19.74 14.19 -14.91
N ASP A 35 20.99 14.67 -14.73
CA ASP A 35 21.64 15.55 -15.69
C ASP A 35 23.16 15.48 -15.61
N PHE A 36 23.85 15.93 -16.67
CA PHE A 36 25.29 15.89 -16.79
C PHE A 36 25.79 17.15 -17.49
N PHE A 37 26.67 17.93 -16.85
CA PHE A 37 27.22 19.18 -17.37
C PHE A 37 28.73 19.13 -17.48
N LEU A 38 29.25 19.66 -18.60
CA LEU A 38 30.68 19.87 -18.81
C LEU A 38 31.04 21.32 -18.44
N LYS A 39 32.12 21.50 -17.67
CA LYS A 39 32.66 22.83 -17.35
C LYS A 39 33.40 23.42 -18.55
N PRO A 40 33.30 24.76 -18.83
CA PRO A 40 32.55 25.78 -18.09
C PRO A 40 31.02 25.61 -18.27
N ILE A 41 30.26 25.80 -17.20
CA ILE A 41 28.81 25.62 -17.16
C ILE A 41 28.17 27.00 -17.27
N ASP A 42 27.11 27.10 -18.05
CA ASP A 42 26.20 28.23 -17.99
C ASP A 42 25.36 28.14 -16.70
N GLU A 43 25.34 29.22 -15.91
CA GLU A 43 24.62 29.25 -14.64
C GLU A 43 23.11 29.03 -14.85
N ASP A 44 22.54 29.60 -15.91
CA ASP A 44 21.10 29.47 -16.22
C ASP A 44 20.74 28.03 -16.57
N ASP A 45 21.59 27.30 -17.30
CA ASP A 45 21.38 25.89 -17.62
C ASP A 45 21.38 25.01 -16.36
N LEU A 46 22.31 25.28 -15.43
CA LEU A 46 22.38 24.57 -14.17
C LEU A 46 21.17 24.87 -13.27
N PHE A 47 20.77 26.15 -13.17
CA PHE A 47 19.57 26.53 -12.41
C PHE A 47 18.32 25.88 -12.98
N ASN A 48 18.13 25.89 -14.29
CA ASN A 48 16.99 25.26 -14.94
C ASN A 48 16.92 23.73 -14.66
N ALA A 49 18.07 23.05 -14.70
CA ALA A 49 18.13 21.63 -14.38
C ALA A 49 17.77 21.36 -12.91
N ILE A 50 18.28 22.16 -11.97
CA ILE A 50 17.95 22.05 -10.54
C ILE A 50 16.46 22.33 -10.31
N GLU A 51 15.91 23.41 -10.88
CA GLU A 51 14.49 23.76 -10.73
C GLU A 51 13.58 22.65 -11.28
N LYS A 52 13.94 22.06 -12.43
CA LYS A 52 13.23 20.92 -12.99
C LYS A 52 13.19 19.74 -12.00
N GLN A 53 14.35 19.38 -11.41
CA GLN A 53 14.39 18.28 -10.44
C GLN A 53 13.59 18.59 -9.17
N ILE A 54 13.64 19.82 -8.67
CA ILE A 54 12.83 20.25 -7.51
C ILE A 54 11.35 20.19 -7.83
N LYS A 55 10.96 20.63 -9.03
CA LYS A 55 9.55 20.58 -9.46
C LYS A 55 9.05 19.15 -9.57
N GLU A 56 9.82 18.25 -10.18
CA GLU A 56 9.48 16.83 -10.29
C GLU A 56 9.36 16.16 -8.92
N LEU A 57 10.28 16.44 -7.98
CA LEU A 57 10.20 15.96 -6.59
C LEU A 57 8.94 16.48 -5.89
N LYS A 58 8.64 17.78 -6.00
CA LYS A 58 7.43 18.37 -5.42
C LYS A 58 6.15 17.82 -6.04
N GLU A 59 6.14 17.53 -7.32
CA GLU A 59 4.99 16.90 -7.98
C GLU A 59 4.80 15.45 -7.51
N GLN A 60 5.90 14.74 -7.26
CA GLN A 60 5.87 13.39 -6.69
C GLN A 60 5.38 13.41 -5.23
N GLU A 61 5.97 14.26 -4.38
CA GLU A 61 5.51 14.49 -3.01
C GLU A 61 4.06 14.97 -2.94
N ASN A 62 3.63 15.85 -3.86
CA ASN A 62 2.25 16.32 -3.93
C ASN A 62 1.27 15.22 -4.36
N LYS A 63 1.69 14.29 -5.23
CA LYS A 63 0.87 13.11 -5.57
C LYS A 63 0.68 12.22 -4.34
N GLU A 64 1.75 11.94 -3.60
CA GLU A 64 1.72 11.16 -2.36
C GLU A 64 0.94 11.87 -1.25
N GLN A 65 1.16 13.18 -1.07
CA GLN A 65 0.43 13.98 -0.09
C GLN A 65 -1.04 14.21 -0.47
N ASN A 66 -1.37 14.32 -1.76
CA ASN A 66 -2.76 14.43 -2.19
C ASN A 66 -3.52 13.12 -1.99
N GLN A 67 -2.90 11.97 -2.19
CA GLN A 67 -3.49 10.70 -1.79
C GLN A 67 -3.75 10.69 -0.27
N ALA A 68 -2.76 11.01 0.54
CA ALA A 68 -2.91 11.10 2.00
C ALA A 68 -3.90 12.20 2.45
N ARG A 69 -4.03 13.30 1.68
CA ARG A 69 -4.93 14.42 1.98
C ARG A 69 -6.39 14.11 1.65
N VAL A 70 -6.64 13.38 0.57
CA VAL A 70 -7.96 12.84 0.22
C VAL A 70 -8.45 11.94 1.37
N TRP A 71 -7.57 11.15 1.95
CA TRP A 71 -7.86 10.30 3.11
C TRP A 71 -8.19 11.09 4.39
N ARG A 72 -7.52 12.23 4.62
CA ARG A 72 -7.67 13.02 5.86
C ARG A 72 -8.77 14.06 5.83
N SER A 73 -9.11 14.62 4.67
CA SER A 73 -9.89 15.87 4.60
C SER A 73 -11.33 15.74 4.14
N GLN A 74 -11.75 14.61 3.59
CA GLN A 74 -13.09 14.47 3.00
C GLN A 74 -13.99 13.44 3.70
N GLY A 75 -13.87 13.25 5.00
CA GLY A 75 -14.89 12.63 5.82
C GLY A 75 -15.42 11.25 5.33
N SER A 76 -16.33 10.70 6.07
CA SER A 76 -16.89 9.35 5.92
C SER A 76 -17.40 8.95 4.52
N VAL A 77 -17.81 9.90 3.67
CA VAL A 77 -18.42 9.59 2.35
C VAL A 77 -17.39 9.08 1.33
N VAL A 78 -16.20 9.70 1.26
CA VAL A 78 -15.13 9.28 0.33
C VAL A 78 -14.59 7.93 0.74
N GLN A 79 -14.36 7.74 2.03
CA GLN A 79 -13.96 6.46 2.59
C GLN A 79 -14.98 5.36 2.32
N MET A 80 -16.28 5.62 2.56
CA MET A 80 -17.36 4.68 2.28
C MET A 80 -17.42 4.30 0.79
N ARG A 81 -17.18 5.26 -0.11
CA ARG A 81 -17.16 5.01 -1.56
C ARG A 81 -16.00 4.10 -1.97
N LEU A 82 -14.81 4.33 -1.40
CA LEU A 82 -13.64 3.48 -1.64
C LEU A 82 -13.86 2.07 -1.11
N GLU A 83 -14.34 1.93 0.12
CA GLU A 83 -14.68 0.63 0.70
C GLU A 83 -15.73 -0.12 -0.13
N GLN A 84 -16.74 0.58 -0.63
CA GLN A 84 -17.74 -0.03 -1.53
C GLN A 84 -17.10 -0.48 -2.85
N CYS A 85 -16.18 0.30 -3.39
CA CYS A 85 -15.43 -0.07 -4.59
C CYS A 85 -14.61 -1.33 -4.36
N MET A 86 -13.92 -1.45 -3.22
CA MET A 86 -13.16 -2.65 -2.83
C MET A 86 -14.06 -3.87 -2.70
N ARG A 87 -15.19 -3.76 -1.96
CA ARG A 87 -16.17 -4.86 -1.85
C ARG A 87 -16.72 -5.30 -3.21
N ASN A 88 -17.01 -4.35 -4.09
CA ASN A 88 -17.48 -4.68 -5.43
C ASN A 88 -16.44 -5.46 -6.24
N LEU A 89 -15.16 -5.12 -6.12
CA LEU A 89 -14.07 -5.81 -6.82
C LEU A 89 -13.84 -7.22 -6.29
N VAL A 90 -13.79 -7.40 -4.96
CA VAL A 90 -13.52 -8.73 -4.38
C VAL A 90 -14.69 -9.70 -4.57
N HIS A 91 -15.93 -9.20 -4.53
CA HIS A 91 -17.11 -10.04 -4.70
C HIS A 91 -17.67 -10.07 -6.13
N THR A 92 -17.05 -9.36 -7.06
CA THR A 92 -17.50 -9.26 -8.47
C THR A 92 -18.98 -8.86 -8.62
N LYS A 93 -19.48 -8.01 -7.70
CA LYS A 93 -20.90 -7.62 -7.60
C LYS A 93 -21.33 -6.51 -8.56
N ALA A 94 -20.38 -5.82 -9.18
CA ALA A 94 -20.63 -4.68 -10.04
C ALA A 94 -19.70 -4.70 -11.25
N ASP A 95 -19.97 -3.81 -12.22
CA ASP A 95 -19.13 -3.63 -13.39
C ASP A 95 -17.68 -3.30 -12.97
N LYS A 96 -16.79 -4.24 -13.24
CA LYS A 96 -15.37 -4.18 -12.90
C LYS A 96 -14.70 -2.97 -13.57
N GLU A 97 -15.00 -2.69 -14.82
CA GLU A 97 -14.42 -1.57 -15.56
C GLU A 97 -14.77 -0.24 -14.89
N MET A 98 -16.01 -0.10 -14.44
CA MET A 98 -16.44 1.09 -13.72
C MET A 98 -15.71 1.25 -12.38
N GLN A 99 -15.50 0.16 -11.62
CA GLN A 99 -14.75 0.22 -10.36
C GLN A 99 -13.29 0.63 -10.61
N LEU A 100 -12.64 0.07 -11.63
CA LEU A 100 -11.28 0.44 -12.00
C LEU A 100 -11.18 1.90 -12.46
N TYR A 101 -12.16 2.38 -13.21
CA TYR A 101 -12.23 3.79 -13.60
C TYR A 101 -12.34 4.71 -12.37
N ILE A 102 -13.19 4.38 -11.40
CA ILE A 102 -13.33 5.14 -10.14
C ILE A 102 -12.01 5.16 -9.38
N LEU A 103 -11.33 4.01 -9.22
CA LEU A 103 -10.04 3.94 -8.54
C LEU A 103 -8.98 4.83 -9.20
N GLN A 104 -8.92 4.80 -10.51
CA GLN A 104 -7.94 5.57 -11.27
C GLN A 104 -8.24 7.07 -11.28
N LYS A 105 -9.51 7.46 -11.46
CA LYS A 105 -9.89 8.87 -11.67
C LYS A 105 -10.18 9.61 -10.38
N ASP A 106 -10.94 9.00 -9.47
CA ASP A 106 -11.38 9.67 -8.25
C ASP A 106 -10.34 9.52 -7.13
N PHE A 107 -9.66 8.36 -7.07
CA PHE A 107 -8.69 8.05 -6.03
C PHE A 107 -7.23 8.09 -6.51
N GLN A 108 -6.99 8.19 -7.81
CA GLN A 108 -5.66 8.29 -8.43
C GLN A 108 -4.73 7.08 -8.12
N PHE A 109 -5.30 5.91 -7.87
CA PHE A 109 -4.52 4.69 -7.71
C PHE A 109 -3.92 4.21 -9.03
N ASP A 110 -2.72 3.64 -8.96
CA ASP A 110 -2.19 2.84 -10.07
C ASP A 110 -2.92 1.50 -10.09
N ILE A 111 -3.84 1.35 -11.06
CA ILE A 111 -4.66 0.14 -11.17
C ILE A 111 -3.87 -1.10 -11.60
N LYS A 112 -2.62 -0.96 -11.98
CA LYS A 112 -1.72 -2.03 -12.45
C LYS A 112 -0.70 -2.47 -11.42
N GLN A 113 -0.64 -1.85 -10.24
CA GLN A 113 0.33 -2.19 -9.20
C GLN A 113 0.16 -3.63 -8.71
N LYS A 114 1.25 -4.20 -8.20
CA LYS A 114 1.26 -5.52 -7.56
C LYS A 114 0.72 -5.38 -6.14
N MET A 115 -0.07 -6.35 -5.70
CA MET A 115 -0.71 -6.32 -4.39
C MET A 115 -1.07 -7.69 -3.88
N SER A 116 -1.21 -7.82 -2.56
CA SER A 116 -1.79 -8.98 -1.87
C SER A 116 -2.92 -8.53 -0.96
N LEU A 117 -3.89 -9.40 -0.71
CA LEU A 117 -5.00 -9.11 0.19
C LEU A 117 -4.85 -9.90 1.49
N ILE A 118 -4.95 -9.20 2.60
CA ILE A 118 -4.91 -9.75 3.96
C ILE A 118 -6.32 -9.72 4.53
N LEU A 119 -6.73 -10.80 5.19
CA LEU A 119 -7.97 -10.86 5.97
C LEU A 119 -7.63 -10.99 7.45
N LEU A 120 -8.27 -10.15 8.27
CA LEU A 120 -8.26 -10.23 9.72
C LEU A 120 -9.63 -10.66 10.20
N GLU A 121 -9.71 -11.85 10.78
CA GLU A 121 -10.93 -12.29 11.43
C GLU A 121 -11.02 -11.67 12.83
N GLN A 122 -12.13 -11.01 13.08
CA GLN A 122 -12.47 -10.57 14.42
C GLN A 122 -13.01 -11.79 15.21
N GLY A 123 -12.37 -12.12 16.36
CA GLY A 123 -12.83 -13.23 17.19
C GLY A 123 -14.30 -13.08 17.58
N MET A 124 -15.02 -14.21 17.80
CA MET A 124 -16.38 -14.20 18.29
C MET A 124 -16.44 -13.50 19.65
N TYR A 125 -17.07 -12.34 19.68
CA TYR A 125 -17.37 -11.65 20.93
C TYR A 125 -18.69 -12.21 21.48
N THR A 126 -18.69 -12.61 22.73
CA THR A 126 -19.92 -12.94 23.45
C THR A 126 -20.84 -11.71 23.48
N GLU A 127 -22.10 -11.89 23.09
CA GLU A 127 -23.12 -10.84 22.87
C GLU A 127 -23.38 -9.90 24.06
N GLN A 128 -22.73 -10.08 25.20
CA GLN A 128 -23.02 -9.33 26.44
C GLN A 128 -22.32 -7.99 26.59
N GLN A 129 -21.48 -7.56 25.64
CA GLN A 129 -20.80 -6.28 25.74
C GLN A 129 -20.92 -5.48 24.46
N ASN A 130 -21.42 -4.24 24.58
CA ASN A 130 -21.33 -3.17 23.56
C ASN A 130 -19.89 -2.92 23.07
N ASP A 131 -18.91 -3.56 23.68
CA ASP A 131 -17.48 -3.52 23.38
C ASP A 131 -17.09 -4.12 22.03
N GLY A 132 -17.83 -5.09 21.49
CA GLY A 132 -17.42 -5.78 20.26
C GLY A 132 -17.42 -4.86 19.01
N LYS A 133 -18.46 -4.04 18.86
CA LYS A 133 -18.51 -3.06 17.75
C LYS A 133 -17.48 -1.94 17.90
N PHE A 134 -17.23 -1.51 19.14
CA PHE A 134 -16.23 -0.51 19.45
C PHE A 134 -14.83 -1.03 19.14
N ARG A 135 -14.51 -2.25 19.55
CA ARG A 135 -13.23 -2.90 19.22
C ARG A 135 -13.02 -3.09 17.73
N ALA A 136 -14.05 -3.55 17.02
CA ALA A 136 -14.00 -3.69 15.56
C ALA A 136 -13.62 -2.39 14.85
N MET A 137 -14.26 -1.30 15.27
CA MET A 137 -13.98 0.03 14.74
C MET A 137 -12.58 0.51 15.12
N THR A 138 -12.12 0.19 16.33
CA THR A 138 -10.79 0.56 16.80
C THR A 138 -9.70 -0.22 16.07
N VAL A 139 -9.86 -1.53 15.89
CA VAL A 139 -8.94 -2.35 15.09
C VAL A 139 -8.87 -1.85 13.65
N LYS A 140 -10.01 -1.56 13.02
CA LYS A 140 -10.05 -0.95 11.69
C LYS A 140 -9.27 0.37 11.64
N ASN A 141 -9.45 1.25 12.63
CA ASN A 141 -8.75 2.54 12.68
C ASN A 141 -7.24 2.36 12.83
N VAL A 142 -6.78 1.36 13.58
CA VAL A 142 -5.36 1.01 13.67
C VAL A 142 -4.83 0.55 12.32
N CYS A 143 -5.53 -0.38 11.65
CA CYS A 143 -5.16 -0.82 10.29
C CYS A 143 -5.08 0.36 9.32
N MET A 144 -6.07 1.26 9.32
CA MET A 144 -6.06 2.46 8.50
C MET A 144 -4.89 3.39 8.83
N SER A 145 -4.55 3.54 10.10
CA SER A 145 -3.41 4.37 10.51
C SER A 145 -2.07 3.80 10.07
N MET A 146 -1.92 2.49 10.11
CA MET A 146 -0.65 1.82 9.77
C MET A 146 -0.47 1.62 8.26
N VAL A 147 -1.55 1.38 7.54
CA VAL A 147 -1.51 1.01 6.13
C VAL A 147 -1.93 2.18 5.22
N ASP A 148 -3.17 2.66 5.36
CA ASP A 148 -3.74 3.65 4.46
C ASP A 148 -3.06 5.02 4.57
N SER A 149 -2.79 5.47 5.81
CA SER A 149 -2.15 6.78 6.02
C SER A 149 -0.71 6.86 5.52
N GLN A 150 -0.08 5.70 5.34
CA GLN A 150 1.28 5.55 4.83
C GLN A 150 1.32 5.20 3.32
N ASN A 151 0.17 5.21 2.65
CA ASN A 151 0.03 4.78 1.25
C ASN A 151 0.58 3.36 0.98
N ARG A 152 0.52 2.49 1.98
CA ARG A 152 0.94 1.08 1.87
C ARG A 152 -0.18 0.17 1.39
N GLY A 153 -1.43 0.66 1.40
CA GLY A 153 -2.58 -0.16 1.02
C GLY A 153 -3.92 0.51 1.27
N ILE A 154 -4.98 -0.30 1.26
CA ILE A 154 -6.37 0.13 1.45
C ILE A 154 -7.05 -0.81 2.43
N THR A 155 -7.56 -0.28 3.54
CA THR A 155 -8.33 -1.03 4.54
C THR A 155 -9.83 -0.86 4.30
N PHE A 156 -10.57 -1.96 4.30
CA PHE A 156 -12.02 -1.94 4.25
C PHE A 156 -12.63 -3.03 5.13
N VAL A 157 -13.92 -2.92 5.43
CA VAL A 157 -14.68 -3.96 6.14
C VAL A 157 -15.56 -4.67 5.13
N ASP A 158 -15.48 -5.99 5.12
CA ASP A 158 -16.31 -6.84 4.29
C ASP A 158 -17.74 -6.97 4.84
N ASP A 159 -18.65 -7.53 4.03
CA ASP A 159 -20.06 -7.66 4.37
C ASP A 159 -20.31 -8.49 5.63
N ASP A 160 -19.42 -9.43 5.96
CA ASP A 160 -19.49 -10.29 7.15
C ASP A 160 -18.76 -9.69 8.39
N GLY A 161 -18.21 -8.48 8.26
CA GLY A 161 -17.48 -7.80 9.33
C GLY A 161 -15.99 -8.11 9.37
N THR A 162 -15.47 -9.00 8.51
CA THR A 162 -14.03 -9.25 8.39
C THR A 162 -13.31 -7.99 7.93
N ILE A 163 -12.19 -7.65 8.54
CA ILE A 163 -11.35 -6.56 8.06
C ILE A 163 -10.47 -7.09 6.94
N ALA A 164 -10.53 -6.42 5.80
CA ALA A 164 -9.70 -6.72 4.63
C ALA A 164 -8.74 -5.57 4.37
N ILE A 165 -7.49 -5.91 4.06
CA ILE A 165 -6.43 -4.95 3.75
C ILE A 165 -5.82 -5.34 2.42
N VAL A 166 -5.91 -4.46 1.43
CA VAL A 166 -5.14 -4.57 0.18
C VAL A 166 -3.78 -3.98 0.42
N CYS A 167 -2.73 -4.78 0.48
CA CYS A 167 -1.35 -4.32 0.64
C CYS A 167 -0.69 -4.14 -0.71
N PHE A 168 -0.11 -2.98 -0.96
CA PHE A 168 0.66 -2.69 -2.16
C PHE A 168 2.07 -3.22 -2.01
N GLU A 169 2.49 -4.10 -2.93
CA GLU A 169 3.83 -4.63 -2.94
C GLU A 169 4.77 -3.65 -3.66
N LYS A 170 5.87 -3.32 -3.00
CA LYS A 170 7.01 -2.65 -3.63
C LYS A 170 7.97 -3.73 -4.13
N ASP A 171 8.86 -3.39 -5.06
CA ASP A 171 9.77 -4.33 -5.72
C ASP A 171 10.75 -5.06 -4.76
N ASP A 172 10.82 -4.69 -3.49
CA ASP A 172 11.56 -5.38 -2.43
C ASP A 172 10.62 -6.35 -1.68
N ASP A 173 10.93 -7.63 -1.75
CA ASP A 173 10.09 -8.80 -1.43
C ASP A 173 9.59 -8.92 0.03
N ASP A 174 10.10 -8.13 0.97
CA ASP A 174 9.83 -8.29 2.41
C ASP A 174 8.63 -7.47 2.94
N SER A 175 8.03 -6.62 2.12
CA SER A 175 7.15 -5.56 2.62
C SER A 175 5.80 -6.03 3.18
N VAL A 176 5.21 -7.13 2.70
CA VAL A 176 3.88 -7.59 3.16
C VAL A 176 3.99 -8.36 4.47
N LEU A 177 4.99 -9.22 4.61
CA LEU A 177 5.22 -9.98 5.85
C LEU A 177 5.59 -9.04 7.01
N GLU A 178 6.48 -8.08 6.78
CA GLU A 178 6.83 -7.05 7.76
C GLU A 178 5.60 -6.25 8.20
N GLN A 179 4.74 -5.84 7.27
CA GLN A 179 3.51 -5.12 7.59
C GLN A 179 2.56 -5.96 8.47
N ILE A 180 2.49 -7.27 8.22
CA ILE A 180 1.67 -8.20 9.01
C ILE A 180 2.23 -8.35 10.42
N GLU A 181 3.55 -8.49 10.56
CA GLU A 181 4.22 -8.61 11.84
C GLU A 181 4.04 -7.33 12.67
N GLU A 182 4.33 -6.15 12.09
CA GLU A 182 4.08 -4.85 12.74
C GLU A 182 2.63 -4.71 13.20
N LEU A 183 1.67 -5.04 12.33
CA LEU A 183 0.25 -4.95 12.65
C LEU A 183 -0.15 -5.92 13.76
N SER A 184 0.34 -7.16 13.70
CA SER A 184 0.07 -8.20 14.70
C SER A 184 0.60 -7.80 16.08
N ASP A 185 1.81 -7.23 16.14
CA ASP A 185 2.44 -6.79 17.37
C ASP A 185 1.68 -5.61 18.00
N VAL A 186 1.32 -4.61 17.20
CA VAL A 186 0.52 -3.47 17.68
C VAL A 186 -0.84 -3.94 18.21
N LEU A 187 -1.53 -4.82 17.48
CA LEU A 187 -2.84 -5.31 17.93
C LEU A 187 -2.75 -6.15 19.21
N LYS A 188 -1.67 -6.91 19.39
CA LYS A 188 -1.42 -7.70 20.57
C LYS A 188 -1.09 -6.83 21.79
N ASP A 189 -0.23 -5.82 21.59
CA ASP A 189 0.26 -4.97 22.69
C ASP A 189 -0.80 -3.95 23.14
N GLU A 190 -1.55 -3.37 22.18
CA GLU A 190 -2.55 -2.35 22.48
C GLU A 190 -3.89 -2.92 22.97
N PHE A 191 -4.28 -4.11 22.49
CA PHE A 191 -5.64 -4.63 22.71
C PHE A 191 -5.70 -6.01 23.37
N GLU A 192 -4.55 -6.60 23.73
CA GLU A 192 -4.46 -7.99 24.19
C GLU A 192 -5.18 -8.97 23.23
N TYR A 193 -5.21 -8.60 21.94
CA TYR A 193 -5.96 -9.28 20.91
C TYR A 193 -5.03 -9.85 19.85
N LYS A 194 -5.13 -11.16 19.64
CA LYS A 194 -4.41 -11.82 18.54
C LYS A 194 -5.40 -12.19 17.45
N PRO A 195 -5.54 -11.34 16.41
CA PRO A 195 -6.41 -11.64 15.29
C PRO A 195 -5.89 -12.84 14.53
N LYS A 196 -6.80 -13.58 13.92
CA LYS A 196 -6.44 -14.54 12.90
C LYS A 196 -6.20 -13.79 11.59
N ILE A 197 -5.01 -13.94 11.06
CA ILE A 197 -4.56 -13.25 9.84
C ILE A 197 -4.30 -14.27 8.76
N THR A 198 -4.87 -14.08 7.58
CA THR A 198 -4.57 -14.86 6.39
C THR A 198 -4.21 -13.96 5.23
N VAL A 199 -3.34 -14.44 4.36
CA VAL A 199 -2.82 -13.68 3.22
C VAL A 199 -3.16 -14.43 1.94
N GLY A 200 -3.73 -13.73 0.99
CA GLY A 200 -3.97 -14.24 -0.35
C GLY A 200 -2.74 -14.13 -1.24
N SER A 201 -2.78 -14.83 -2.37
CA SER A 201 -1.70 -14.78 -3.36
C SER A 201 -1.48 -13.36 -3.88
N ALA A 202 -0.21 -13.02 -4.16
CA ALA A 202 0.14 -11.79 -4.82
C ALA A 202 -0.45 -11.74 -6.23
N VAL A 203 -1.09 -10.62 -6.58
CA VAL A 203 -1.72 -10.42 -7.89
C VAL A 203 -1.27 -9.11 -8.51
N GLN A 204 -1.29 -9.06 -9.85
CA GLN A 204 -1.00 -7.86 -10.61
C GLN A 204 -2.31 -7.19 -11.03
N GLY A 205 -2.51 -5.95 -10.56
CA GLY A 205 -3.66 -5.12 -10.92
C GLY A 205 -4.92 -5.41 -10.10
N PHE A 206 -5.70 -4.36 -9.86
CA PHE A 206 -6.96 -4.44 -9.10
C PHE A 206 -8.02 -5.34 -9.76
N GLU A 207 -7.93 -5.56 -11.07
CA GLU A 207 -8.81 -6.49 -11.80
C GLU A 207 -8.70 -7.93 -11.31
N ASN A 208 -7.58 -8.29 -10.67
CA ASN A 208 -7.32 -9.63 -10.15
C ASN A 208 -7.47 -9.74 -8.62
N LEU A 209 -7.90 -8.65 -7.96
CA LEU A 209 -8.01 -8.59 -6.50
C LEU A 209 -8.89 -9.70 -5.91
N ALA A 210 -9.95 -10.10 -6.64
CA ALA A 210 -10.82 -11.19 -6.23
C ALA A 210 -10.09 -12.54 -6.08
N ILE A 211 -9.01 -12.76 -6.83
CA ILE A 211 -8.20 -14.00 -6.72
C ILE A 211 -7.52 -14.01 -5.35
N SER A 212 -6.79 -12.95 -5.01
CA SER A 212 -6.12 -12.83 -3.71
C SER A 212 -7.11 -12.91 -2.54
N TYR A 213 -8.29 -12.28 -2.67
CA TYR A 213 -9.34 -12.36 -1.67
C TYR A 213 -9.84 -13.80 -1.46
N ASN A 214 -10.11 -14.54 -2.53
CA ASN A 214 -10.61 -15.91 -2.44
C ASN A 214 -9.57 -16.85 -1.82
N ASP A 215 -8.30 -16.68 -2.15
CA ASP A 215 -7.20 -17.44 -1.55
C ASP A 215 -7.11 -17.20 -0.04
N ALA A 216 -7.13 -15.93 0.39
CA ALA A 216 -7.10 -15.57 1.81
C ALA A 216 -8.34 -16.11 2.54
N ARG A 217 -9.52 -16.03 1.92
CA ARG A 217 -10.78 -16.52 2.48
C ARG A 217 -10.77 -18.05 2.63
N TYR A 218 -10.27 -18.76 1.64
CA TYR A 218 -10.12 -20.20 1.69
C TYR A 218 -9.26 -20.66 2.89
N LEU A 219 -8.12 -19.99 3.09
CA LEU A 219 -7.25 -20.26 4.24
C LEU A 219 -7.96 -19.98 5.57
N LEU A 220 -8.68 -18.86 5.65
CA LEU A 220 -9.43 -18.47 6.84
C LEU A 220 -10.48 -19.50 7.25
N GLU A 221 -11.20 -20.06 6.29
CA GLU A 221 -12.24 -21.07 6.50
C GLU A 221 -11.68 -22.45 6.84
N HIS A 222 -10.59 -22.86 6.20
CA HIS A 222 -9.97 -24.18 6.46
C HIS A 222 -9.36 -24.30 7.85
N GLU A 223 -8.75 -23.24 8.34
CA GLU A 223 -8.28 -23.26 9.72
C GLU A 223 -9.42 -23.29 10.75
N LYS A 224 -10.63 -22.77 10.42
CA LYS A 224 -11.82 -22.90 11.29
C LYS A 224 -12.25 -24.36 11.44
N LYS A 225 -12.22 -25.14 10.37
CA LYS A 225 -12.60 -26.55 10.38
C LYS A 225 -11.66 -27.39 11.26
N ASN A 226 -10.35 -27.20 11.11
CA ASN A 226 -9.36 -27.96 11.87
C ASN A 226 -9.52 -27.76 13.38
N ARG A 227 -9.80 -26.52 13.84
CA ARG A 227 -10.05 -26.23 15.27
C ARG A 227 -11.36 -26.81 15.81
N SER A 228 -12.42 -26.84 14.99
CA SER A 228 -13.70 -27.42 15.41
C SER A 228 -13.65 -28.96 15.54
N GLU A 229 -12.80 -29.62 14.76
CA GLU A 229 -12.56 -31.06 14.85
C GLU A 229 -11.68 -31.44 16.04
N GLU A 230 -10.73 -30.61 16.46
CA GLU A 230 -9.94 -30.83 17.67
C GLU A 230 -10.79 -30.72 18.95
N HIS A 231 -11.75 -29.78 18.99
CA HIS A 231 -12.64 -29.59 20.15
C HIS A 231 -13.80 -30.61 20.24
N THR A 232 -14.05 -31.38 19.19
CA THR A 232 -15.07 -32.45 19.23
C THR A 232 -14.47 -33.83 19.56
N SER A 233 -13.14 -33.91 19.73
CA SER A 233 -12.41 -35.16 19.98
C SER A 233 -11.95 -35.30 21.46
N GLU A 234 -12.30 -34.35 22.33
CA GLU A 234 -12.16 -34.39 23.80
C GLU A 234 -13.56 -34.62 24.45
#